data_bbfbf83638242eab7f30ae68c28cb644
#
_entry.id   bbfbf83638242eab7f30ae68c28cb644
#
_cell.length_a   1.000
_cell.length_b   1.000
_cell.length_c   1.000
_cell.angle_alpha   90.00
_cell.angle_beta   90.00
_cell.angle_gamma   90.00
#
_symmetry.space_group_name_H-M   'P 1'
#
loop_
_entity.id
_entity.type
_entity.pdbx_description
1 polymer ?
#
loop_
_entity_poly.entity_id
_entity_poly.type
_entity_poly.pdbx_seq_one_letter_code
_entity_poly.pdbx_strand_id
1 'polypeptide(L)'
;SKIAFDGQFTSCAAYMPWLSQTNNGKGYIAINETPWDSKYTIDHDDRGTRLQFVWLTSLGKMRYKRVVRYSFERNMDYNRACKIYRDYVKETGLFKSLKEKEVNLNKISDLQQCAVVHTGIKAHTEKDSKFYDDQKDVIHSFDSVKEMIQNLHNLGSNKLYLHLDGWGDPGYDNCHPDYLPACMEAGGWNGLESLQKSLSSQNDLFGLHDQYR
;
A
#
# COMPACT_ATOMS: atom_id res chain seq x y z
N SER A 1 -22.28 -6.40 -10.21
CA SER A 1 -21.23 -6.34 -11.24
C SER A 1 -20.82 -7.75 -11.61
N LYS A 2 -20.76 -8.05 -12.89
CA LYS A 2 -20.18 -9.33 -13.35
C LYS A 2 -18.68 -9.29 -13.06
N ILE A 3 -18.16 -10.39 -12.54
CA ILE A 3 -16.71 -10.57 -12.47
C ILE A 3 -16.18 -10.60 -13.89
N ALA A 4 -15.15 -9.81 -14.15
CA ALA A 4 -14.62 -9.61 -15.51
C ALA A 4 -13.59 -10.69 -15.91
N PHE A 5 -13.45 -11.78 -15.14
CA PHE A 5 -12.53 -12.87 -15.44
C PHE A 5 -13.15 -14.24 -15.16
N ASP A 6 -12.75 -15.22 -15.93
CA ASP A 6 -12.94 -16.64 -15.65
C ASP A 6 -11.64 -17.22 -15.10
N GLY A 7 -11.74 -18.11 -14.12
CA GLY A 7 -10.59 -18.79 -13.52
C GLY A 7 -10.33 -18.41 -12.09
N GLN A 8 -9.06 -18.42 -11.69
CA GLN A 8 -8.65 -18.23 -10.31
C GLN A 8 -7.83 -16.96 -10.14
N PHE A 9 -8.22 -16.15 -9.14
CA PHE A 9 -7.38 -15.07 -8.61
C PHE A 9 -6.90 -15.45 -7.22
N THR A 10 -5.60 -15.29 -6.97
CA THR A 10 -4.98 -15.55 -5.66
C THR A 10 -4.23 -14.31 -5.20
N SER A 11 -4.39 -13.95 -3.93
CA SER A 11 -3.61 -12.91 -3.29
C SER A 11 -3.11 -13.36 -1.91
N CYS A 12 -1.85 -13.10 -1.64
CA CYS A 12 -1.23 -13.33 -0.33
C CYS A 12 -1.21 -12.09 0.55
N ALA A 13 -1.61 -10.94 0.01
CA ALA A 13 -1.60 -9.66 0.70
C ALA A 13 -2.96 -8.98 0.61
N ALA A 14 -3.48 -8.58 1.75
CA ALA A 14 -4.63 -7.69 1.86
C ALA A 14 -4.39 -6.73 3.03
N TYR A 15 -4.62 -5.44 2.80
CA TYR A 15 -4.56 -4.46 3.89
C TYR A 15 -5.62 -4.72 4.97
N MET A 16 -6.75 -5.30 4.57
CA MET A 16 -7.82 -5.69 5.45
C MET A 16 -8.18 -7.17 5.19
N PRO A 17 -8.15 -8.04 6.20
CA PRO A 17 -8.29 -9.47 6.02
C PRO A 17 -9.76 -9.89 5.89
N TRP A 18 -10.47 -9.36 4.90
CA TRP A 18 -11.84 -9.73 4.64
C TRP A 18 -12.18 -9.78 3.15
N LEU A 19 -13.17 -10.58 2.82
CA LEU A 19 -13.77 -10.69 1.50
C LEU A 19 -15.28 -10.51 1.62
N SER A 20 -15.92 -9.98 0.60
CA SER A 20 -17.39 -9.93 0.53
C SER A 20 -17.88 -10.36 -0.85
N GLN A 21 -19.07 -10.95 -0.86
CA GLN A 21 -19.76 -11.31 -2.07
C GLN A 21 -21.21 -10.83 -1.98
N THR A 22 -21.71 -10.24 -3.07
CA THR A 22 -23.07 -9.78 -3.16
C THR A 22 -23.75 -10.29 -4.43
N ASN A 23 -25.03 -10.62 -4.32
CA ASN A 23 -25.89 -10.95 -5.43
C ASN A 23 -27.26 -10.34 -5.21
N ASN A 24 -27.70 -9.43 -6.09
CA ASN A 24 -28.98 -8.72 -6.00
C ASN A 24 -29.25 -8.11 -4.62
N GLY A 25 -28.24 -7.46 -4.05
CA GLY A 25 -28.29 -6.80 -2.74
C GLY A 25 -28.21 -7.75 -1.53
N LYS A 26 -28.29 -9.06 -1.70
CA LYS A 26 -28.03 -10.03 -0.65
C LYS A 26 -26.59 -10.46 -0.68
N GLY A 27 -25.98 -10.68 0.47
CA GLY A 27 -24.60 -11.10 0.48
C GLY A 27 -24.05 -11.38 1.86
N TYR A 28 -22.74 -11.56 1.90
CA TYR A 28 -22.01 -11.78 3.14
C TYR A 28 -20.66 -11.08 3.11
N ILE A 29 -20.14 -10.82 4.29
CA ILE A 29 -18.73 -10.53 4.52
C ILE A 29 -18.12 -11.69 5.31
N ALA A 30 -16.93 -12.11 4.92
CA ALA A 30 -16.11 -13.09 5.59
C ALA A 30 -14.84 -12.40 6.10
N ILE A 31 -14.66 -12.31 7.41
CA ILE A 31 -13.51 -11.70 8.07
C ILE A 31 -12.59 -12.82 8.54
N ASN A 32 -11.36 -12.83 8.07
CA ASN A 32 -10.33 -13.74 8.56
C ASN A 32 -9.76 -13.17 9.87
N GLU A 33 -10.19 -13.73 11.00
CA GLU A 33 -9.72 -13.30 12.34
C GLU A 33 -8.30 -13.77 12.65
N THR A 34 -7.77 -14.71 11.86
CA THR A 34 -6.42 -15.28 12.00
C THR A 34 -5.67 -15.22 10.69
N PRO A 35 -5.29 -14.01 10.20
CA PRO A 35 -4.78 -13.81 8.84
C PRO A 35 -3.33 -14.25 8.62
N TRP A 36 -2.63 -14.68 9.68
CA TRP A 36 -1.24 -15.11 9.59
C TRP A 36 -1.08 -16.36 8.72
N ASP A 37 -0.07 -16.41 7.90
CA ASP A 37 0.21 -17.49 6.93
C ASP A 37 -1.00 -17.82 6.04
N SER A 38 -1.79 -16.81 5.67
CA SER A 38 -2.98 -17.03 4.87
C SER A 38 -2.90 -16.32 3.52
N LYS A 39 -3.55 -16.95 2.55
CA LYS A 39 -3.91 -16.35 1.28
C LYS A 39 -5.40 -16.51 1.06
N TYR A 40 -5.94 -15.81 0.09
CA TYR A 40 -7.30 -16.01 -0.35
C TYR A 40 -7.35 -16.24 -1.86
N THR A 41 -8.34 -17.01 -2.29
CA THR A 41 -8.60 -17.28 -3.69
C THR A 41 -10.03 -16.89 -4.04
N ILE A 42 -10.20 -16.40 -5.24
CA ILE A 42 -11.49 -16.16 -5.87
C ILE A 42 -11.53 -17.04 -7.12
N ASP A 43 -12.39 -18.05 -7.10
CA ASP A 43 -12.64 -18.89 -8.26
C ASP A 43 -13.94 -18.47 -8.92
N HIS A 44 -13.93 -18.32 -10.23
CA HIS A 44 -15.12 -18.04 -11.03
C HIS A 44 -15.21 -19.02 -12.19
N ASP A 45 -16.33 -19.72 -12.30
CA ASP A 45 -16.66 -20.65 -13.37
C ASP A 45 -18.18 -20.60 -13.66
N ASP A 46 -18.66 -21.49 -14.52
CA ASP A 46 -20.07 -21.63 -14.88
C ASP A 46 -21.01 -21.93 -13.70
N ARG A 47 -20.48 -22.46 -12.60
CA ARG A 47 -21.20 -22.70 -11.33
C ARG A 47 -21.25 -21.47 -10.42
N GLY A 48 -20.51 -20.40 -10.74
CA GLY A 48 -20.50 -19.14 -10.01
C GLY A 48 -19.16 -18.81 -9.35
N THR A 49 -19.20 -17.87 -8.39
CA THR A 49 -18.01 -17.37 -7.72
C THR A 49 -17.87 -17.98 -6.33
N ARG A 50 -16.71 -18.48 -6.02
CA ARG A 50 -16.32 -19.01 -4.71
C ARG A 50 -15.18 -18.19 -4.12
N LEU A 51 -15.34 -17.80 -2.86
CA LEU A 51 -14.32 -17.10 -2.07
C LEU A 51 -13.79 -18.05 -1.01
N GLN A 52 -12.47 -18.17 -0.92
CA GLN A 52 -11.84 -19.10 0.02
C GLN A 52 -10.65 -18.44 0.72
N PHE A 53 -10.54 -18.65 2.02
CA PHE A 53 -9.28 -18.44 2.76
C PHE A 53 -8.51 -19.76 2.79
N VAL A 54 -7.21 -19.67 2.49
CA VAL A 54 -6.31 -20.81 2.48
C VAL A 54 -5.15 -20.50 3.41
N TRP A 55 -4.94 -21.33 4.43
CA TRP A 55 -3.80 -21.19 5.32
C TRP A 55 -2.65 -22.07 4.84
N LEU A 56 -1.48 -21.45 4.72
CA LEU A 56 -0.27 -22.12 4.29
C LEU A 56 0.30 -22.97 5.45
N THR A 57 0.88 -24.10 5.10
CA THR A 57 1.55 -24.99 6.07
C THR A 57 3.04 -24.72 6.14
N SER A 58 3.45 -23.45 6.20
CA SER A 58 4.84 -23.00 6.13
C SER A 58 5.76 -23.67 7.15
N LEU A 59 5.22 -24.11 8.28
CA LEU A 59 5.95 -24.81 9.35
C LEU A 59 5.59 -26.31 9.45
N GLY A 60 5.04 -26.90 8.42
CA GLY A 60 4.67 -28.32 8.34
C GLY A 60 3.45 -28.74 9.13
N LYS A 61 2.97 -27.92 10.06
CA LYS A 61 1.75 -28.19 10.86
C LYS A 61 1.07 -26.90 11.29
N MET A 62 -0.25 -26.98 11.47
CA MET A 62 -1.01 -25.87 12.04
C MET A 62 -0.73 -25.74 13.54
N ARG A 63 -0.32 -24.56 13.98
CA ARG A 63 0.07 -24.26 15.35
C ARG A 63 -0.94 -23.42 16.13
N TYR A 64 -1.97 -22.92 15.48
CA TYR A 64 -3.00 -22.08 16.07
C TYR A 64 -4.37 -22.32 15.43
N LYS A 65 -5.44 -21.98 16.15
CA LYS A 65 -6.81 -22.07 15.67
C LYS A 65 -7.00 -21.13 14.46
N ARG A 66 -7.69 -21.60 13.43
CA ARG A 66 -8.10 -20.81 12.26
C ARG A 66 -9.54 -20.36 12.44
N VAL A 67 -9.79 -19.09 12.28
CA VAL A 67 -11.12 -18.51 12.51
C VAL A 67 -11.50 -17.59 11.38
N VAL A 68 -12.69 -17.81 10.82
CA VAL A 68 -13.35 -16.91 9.88
C VAL A 68 -14.71 -16.55 10.44
N ARG A 69 -15.00 -15.26 10.52
CA ARG A 69 -16.31 -14.74 10.92
C ARG A 69 -17.12 -14.41 9.68
N TYR A 70 -18.35 -14.91 9.60
CA TYR A 70 -19.30 -14.56 8.55
C TYR A 70 -20.42 -13.70 9.10
N SER A 71 -20.78 -12.65 8.36
CA SER A 71 -21.98 -11.86 8.59
C SER A 71 -22.80 -11.80 7.31
N PHE A 72 -24.07 -12.21 7.37
CA PHE A 72 -24.98 -12.29 6.25
C PHE A 72 -25.96 -11.11 6.28
N GLU A 73 -26.15 -10.44 5.15
CA GLU A 73 -26.96 -9.24 5.03
C GLU A 73 -27.93 -9.31 3.86
N ARG A 74 -29.13 -8.74 4.06
CA ARG A 74 -30.15 -8.64 2.99
C ARG A 74 -29.90 -7.43 2.05
N ASN A 75 -29.22 -6.40 2.58
CA ASN A 75 -28.84 -5.19 1.84
C ASN A 75 -27.34 -5.01 1.90
N MET A 76 -26.61 -5.94 1.26
CA MET A 76 -25.15 -5.90 1.21
C MET A 76 -24.68 -5.07 0.02
N ASP A 77 -23.89 -4.06 0.31
CA ASP A 77 -23.05 -3.33 -0.63
C ASP A 77 -21.64 -3.14 -0.06
N TYR A 78 -20.78 -2.51 -0.82
CA TYR A 78 -19.41 -2.23 -0.40
C TYR A 78 -19.36 -1.40 0.90
N ASN A 79 -20.19 -0.36 1.01
CA ASN A 79 -20.23 0.48 2.20
C ASN A 79 -20.68 -0.30 3.45
N ARG A 80 -21.70 -1.17 3.29
CA ARG A 80 -22.15 -2.03 4.38
C ARG A 80 -21.06 -2.98 4.84
N ALA A 81 -20.35 -3.62 3.90
CA ALA A 81 -19.21 -4.49 4.22
C ALA A 81 -18.12 -3.73 5.01
N CYS A 82 -17.74 -2.54 4.57
CA CYS A 82 -16.78 -1.70 5.27
C CYS A 82 -17.24 -1.31 6.68
N LYS A 83 -18.53 -1.02 6.88
CA LYS A 83 -19.10 -0.69 8.20
C LYS A 83 -19.04 -1.90 9.14
N ILE A 84 -19.41 -3.09 8.67
CA ILE A 84 -19.33 -4.33 9.46
C ILE A 84 -17.90 -4.59 9.88
N TYR A 85 -16.93 -4.47 8.95
CA TYR A 85 -15.53 -4.64 9.29
C TYR A 85 -15.02 -3.60 10.30
N ARG A 86 -15.43 -2.33 10.14
CA ARG A 86 -15.09 -1.28 11.11
C ARG A 86 -15.63 -1.57 12.50
N ASP A 87 -16.88 -2.05 12.60
CA ASP A 87 -17.49 -2.39 13.88
C ASP A 87 -16.77 -3.58 14.52
N TYR A 88 -16.42 -4.59 13.74
CA TYR A 88 -15.55 -5.69 14.19
C TYR A 88 -14.21 -5.19 14.76
N VAL A 89 -13.51 -4.29 14.05
CA VAL A 89 -12.22 -3.74 14.51
C VAL A 89 -12.38 -2.92 15.80
N LYS A 90 -13.53 -2.24 15.98
CA LYS A 90 -13.86 -1.56 17.25
C LYS A 90 -14.10 -2.56 18.39
N GLU A 91 -14.87 -3.62 18.13
CA GLU A 91 -15.14 -4.68 19.13
C GLU A 91 -13.85 -5.36 19.61
N THR A 92 -12.87 -5.54 18.74
CA THR A 92 -11.56 -6.11 19.09
C THR A 92 -10.62 -5.13 19.82
N GLY A 93 -10.99 -3.85 19.93
CA GLY A 93 -10.17 -2.81 20.55
C GLY A 93 -8.98 -2.33 19.68
N LEU A 94 -8.89 -2.80 18.44
CA LEU A 94 -7.80 -2.43 17.53
C LEU A 94 -8.06 -1.13 16.76
N PHE A 95 -9.29 -0.64 16.78
CA PHE A 95 -9.64 0.62 16.12
C PHE A 95 -9.03 1.81 16.85
N LYS A 96 -8.27 2.62 16.11
CA LYS A 96 -7.80 3.93 16.57
C LYS A 96 -8.09 4.96 15.49
N SER A 97 -8.83 5.99 15.84
CA SER A 97 -9.04 7.14 14.96
C SER A 97 -7.75 7.93 14.74
N LEU A 98 -7.69 8.73 13.67
CA LEU A 98 -6.54 9.64 13.48
C LEU A 98 -6.36 10.60 14.67
N LYS A 99 -7.47 11.08 15.24
CA LYS A 99 -7.44 11.95 16.42
C LYS A 99 -6.82 11.26 17.65
N GLU A 100 -7.08 9.98 17.86
CA GLU A 100 -6.46 9.21 18.96
C GLU A 100 -4.98 8.93 18.69
N LYS A 101 -4.60 8.74 17.43
CA LYS A 101 -3.19 8.59 17.03
C LYS A 101 -2.41 9.90 17.19
N GLU A 102 -3.04 11.04 16.96
CA GLU A 102 -2.43 12.37 17.07
C GLU A 102 -1.93 12.69 18.48
N VAL A 103 -2.59 12.19 19.51
CA VAL A 103 -2.15 12.35 20.91
C VAL A 103 -0.71 11.87 21.12
N ASN A 104 -0.27 10.87 20.35
CA ASN A 104 1.06 10.28 20.44
C ASN A 104 2.00 10.67 19.28
N LEU A 105 1.49 11.32 18.25
CA LEU A 105 2.20 11.62 17.01
C LEU A 105 1.82 13.02 16.51
N ASN A 106 2.58 14.02 16.94
CA ASN A 106 2.34 15.45 16.67
C ASN A 106 2.22 15.84 15.18
N LYS A 107 2.49 14.91 14.26
CA LYS A 107 2.54 15.17 12.81
C LYS A 107 1.31 14.72 12.04
N ILE A 108 0.29 14.16 12.70
CA ILE A 108 -0.92 13.72 11.99
C ILE A 108 -1.73 14.91 11.48
N SER A 109 -1.86 15.97 12.28
CA SER A 109 -2.51 17.22 11.85
C SER A 109 -1.75 17.89 10.71
N ASP A 110 -0.44 17.82 10.72
CA ASP A 110 0.41 18.30 9.64
C ASP A 110 0.15 17.51 8.36
N LEU A 111 0.16 16.18 8.45
CA LEU A 111 -0.09 15.31 7.30
C LEU A 111 -1.50 15.49 6.70
N GLN A 112 -2.51 15.75 7.53
CA GLN A 112 -3.88 16.01 7.07
C GLN A 112 -4.01 17.29 6.24
N GLN A 113 -3.09 18.22 6.35
CA GLN A 113 -3.05 19.46 5.60
C GLN A 113 -2.26 19.36 4.30
N CYS A 114 -1.52 18.24 4.11
CA CYS A 114 -0.68 18.07 2.94
C CYS A 114 -1.45 17.53 1.73
N ALA A 115 -1.13 18.05 0.55
CA ALA A 115 -1.33 17.30 -0.68
C ALA A 115 -0.23 16.25 -0.79
N VAL A 116 -0.60 14.99 -1.06
CA VAL A 116 0.35 13.89 -1.15
C VAL A 116 0.89 13.82 -2.57
N VAL A 117 2.21 13.90 -2.69
CA VAL A 117 2.94 13.67 -3.94
C VAL A 117 3.70 12.36 -3.81
N HIS A 118 3.38 11.40 -4.66
CA HIS A 118 4.04 10.10 -4.72
C HIS A 118 4.76 9.99 -6.05
N THR A 119 6.08 9.81 -6.03
CA THR A 119 6.90 9.68 -7.23
C THR A 119 8.12 8.80 -6.97
N GLY A 120 8.80 8.38 -8.03
CA GLY A 120 9.97 7.50 -7.95
C GLY A 120 11.22 8.10 -8.58
N ILE A 121 12.37 7.69 -8.10
CA ILE A 121 13.69 8.04 -8.64
C ILE A 121 14.13 6.98 -9.65
N LYS A 122 14.28 5.73 -9.22
CA LYS A 122 14.73 4.62 -10.04
C LYS A 122 13.72 3.47 -10.02
N ALA A 123 13.38 2.94 -11.19
CA ALA A 123 12.42 1.87 -11.31
C ALA A 123 12.98 0.52 -10.82
N HIS A 124 12.06 -0.41 -10.51
CA HIS A 124 12.39 -1.81 -10.39
C HIS A 124 12.25 -2.47 -11.76
N THR A 125 13.37 -2.88 -12.34
CA THR A 125 13.37 -3.62 -13.60
C THR A 125 14.25 -4.86 -13.46
N GLU A 126 13.67 -6.04 -13.68
CA GLU A 126 14.44 -7.29 -13.75
C GLU A 126 15.20 -7.35 -15.08
N LYS A 127 16.48 -7.68 -15.02
CA LYS A 127 17.36 -7.75 -16.22
C LYS A 127 16.82 -8.62 -17.34
N ASP A 128 16.07 -9.67 -17.00
CA ASP A 128 15.45 -10.59 -17.97
C ASP A 128 14.05 -10.13 -18.43
N SER A 129 13.57 -8.99 -17.94
CA SER A 129 12.31 -8.43 -18.37
C SER A 129 12.45 -7.83 -19.77
N LYS A 130 11.45 -8.12 -20.63
CA LYS A 130 11.36 -7.45 -21.96
C LYS A 130 11.18 -5.94 -21.89
N PHE A 131 10.94 -5.40 -20.71
CA PHE A 131 10.82 -3.96 -20.44
C PHE A 131 12.08 -3.37 -19.82
N TYR A 132 13.12 -4.18 -19.60
CA TYR A 132 14.38 -3.71 -19.05
C TYR A 132 15.09 -2.81 -20.06
N ASP A 133 15.48 -1.64 -19.60
CA ASP A 133 16.25 -0.68 -20.37
C ASP A 133 17.19 0.05 -19.41
N ASP A 134 18.47 -0.30 -19.44
CA ASP A 134 19.53 0.26 -18.56
C ASP A 134 19.57 1.79 -18.55
N GLN A 135 19.14 2.41 -19.65
CA GLN A 135 19.19 3.88 -19.80
C GLN A 135 17.96 4.59 -19.28
N LYS A 136 16.90 3.84 -18.95
CA LYS A 136 15.61 4.38 -18.52
C LYS A 136 15.19 3.98 -17.12
N ASP A 137 16.06 3.33 -16.35
CA ASP A 137 15.77 2.93 -14.99
C ASP A 137 15.61 4.16 -14.08
N VAL A 138 16.36 5.23 -14.32
CA VAL A 138 16.20 6.50 -13.63
C VAL A 138 15.02 7.26 -14.24
N ILE A 139 13.93 7.37 -13.47
CA ILE A 139 12.70 8.06 -13.84
C ILE A 139 12.87 9.57 -13.64
N HIS A 140 13.41 9.95 -12.48
CA HIS A 140 13.66 11.33 -12.07
C HIS A 140 15.01 11.47 -11.38
N SER A 141 15.68 12.59 -11.59
CA SER A 141 16.76 13.02 -10.70
C SER A 141 16.18 13.68 -9.44
N PHE A 142 16.96 13.75 -8.35
CA PHE A 142 16.54 14.49 -7.15
C PHE A 142 16.28 15.97 -7.45
N ASP A 143 17.04 16.56 -8.36
CA ASP A 143 16.82 17.95 -8.79
C ASP A 143 15.54 18.13 -9.58
N SER A 144 15.19 17.21 -10.48
CA SER A 144 13.91 17.28 -11.20
C SER A 144 12.70 17.12 -10.28
N VAL A 145 12.81 16.29 -9.23
CA VAL A 145 11.76 16.20 -8.20
C VAL A 145 11.66 17.51 -7.41
N LYS A 146 12.79 18.12 -7.06
CA LYS A 146 12.80 19.44 -6.41
C LYS A 146 12.11 20.51 -7.24
N GLU A 147 12.36 20.56 -8.55
CA GLU A 147 11.69 21.47 -9.48
C GLU A 147 10.18 21.18 -9.56
N MET A 148 9.80 19.91 -9.61
CA MET A 148 8.38 19.50 -9.62
C MET A 148 7.66 20.02 -8.37
N ILE A 149 8.23 19.84 -7.18
CA ILE A 149 7.69 20.34 -5.91
C ILE A 149 7.56 21.86 -5.94
N GLN A 150 8.59 22.58 -6.42
CA GLN A 150 8.52 24.04 -6.54
C GLN A 150 7.40 24.49 -7.47
N ASN A 151 7.20 23.80 -8.59
CA ASN A 151 6.11 24.10 -9.51
C ASN A 151 4.74 23.88 -8.88
N LEU A 152 4.57 22.85 -8.05
CA LEU A 152 3.32 22.62 -7.33
C LEU A 152 3.02 23.76 -6.33
N HIS A 153 4.04 24.26 -5.63
CA HIS A 153 3.88 25.43 -4.77
C HIS A 153 3.51 26.69 -5.59
N ASN A 154 4.16 26.92 -6.73
CA ASN A 154 3.84 28.02 -7.62
C ASN A 154 2.40 27.97 -8.16
N LEU A 155 1.84 26.75 -8.28
CA LEU A 155 0.43 26.52 -8.66
C LEU A 155 -0.55 26.65 -7.49
N GLY A 156 -0.07 26.95 -6.29
CA GLY A 156 -0.90 27.25 -5.11
C GLY A 156 -1.01 26.13 -4.07
N SER A 157 -0.20 25.07 -4.16
CA SER A 157 -0.14 24.08 -3.09
C SER A 157 0.58 24.65 -1.88
N ASN A 158 -0.12 24.74 -0.72
CA ASN A 158 0.43 25.37 0.48
C ASN A 158 1.37 24.45 1.27
N LYS A 159 1.09 23.14 1.30
CA LYS A 159 1.88 22.16 2.05
C LYS A 159 1.82 20.82 1.35
N LEU A 160 2.96 20.18 1.19
CA LEU A 160 3.10 18.91 0.49
C LEU A 160 3.66 17.83 1.44
N TYR A 161 3.30 16.57 1.17
CA TYR A 161 4.01 15.40 1.64
C TYR A 161 4.57 14.66 0.44
N LEU A 162 5.88 14.69 0.27
CA LEU A 162 6.57 13.90 -0.74
C LEU A 162 6.84 12.50 -0.21
N HIS A 163 6.27 11.49 -0.88
CA HIS A 163 6.61 10.09 -0.72
C HIS A 163 7.47 9.65 -1.89
N LEU A 164 8.71 9.23 -1.62
CA LEU A 164 9.72 8.99 -2.65
C LEU A 164 10.10 7.51 -2.71
N ASP A 165 9.81 6.88 -3.84
CA ASP A 165 10.17 5.48 -4.13
C ASP A 165 11.53 5.39 -4.84
N GLY A 166 12.18 4.24 -4.76
CA GLY A 166 13.38 3.93 -5.52
C GLY A 166 14.53 4.92 -5.35
N TRP A 167 14.61 5.55 -4.18
CA TRP A 167 15.62 6.57 -3.87
C TRP A 167 17.04 6.02 -3.69
N GLY A 168 17.15 4.71 -3.45
CA GLY A 168 18.42 4.00 -3.34
C GLY A 168 18.98 3.57 -4.69
N ASP A 169 20.27 3.29 -4.72
CA ASP A 169 21.02 2.94 -5.93
C ASP A 169 20.50 1.70 -6.67
N PRO A 170 20.04 0.62 -5.97
CA PRO A 170 19.46 -0.54 -6.65
C PRO A 170 18.08 -0.30 -7.28
N GLY A 171 17.40 0.81 -6.97
CA GLY A 171 16.06 1.11 -7.44
C GLY A 171 14.94 0.55 -6.56
N TYR A 172 13.70 0.77 -6.99
CA TYR A 172 12.49 0.42 -6.24
C TYR A 172 12.41 -1.08 -5.94
N ASP A 173 12.21 -1.40 -4.66
CA ASP A 173 12.06 -2.77 -4.13
C ASP A 173 13.21 -3.75 -4.44
N ASN A 174 14.41 -3.23 -4.76
CA ASN A 174 15.57 -4.05 -5.04
C ASN A 174 16.54 -4.14 -3.86
N CYS A 175 17.18 -5.29 -3.73
CA CYS A 175 18.35 -5.53 -2.84
C CYS A 175 18.10 -5.23 -1.35
N HIS A 176 16.83 -5.26 -0.86
CA HIS A 176 16.59 -5.07 0.56
C HIS A 176 17.27 -6.18 1.41
N PRO A 177 17.92 -5.84 2.52
CA PRO A 177 17.99 -4.50 3.13
C PRO A 177 19.13 -3.61 2.59
N ASP A 178 19.89 -4.03 1.60
CA ASP A 178 21.13 -3.38 1.12
C ASP A 178 20.82 -2.42 -0.05
N TYR A 179 19.98 -1.44 0.16
CA TYR A 179 19.53 -0.47 -0.86
C TYR A 179 20.36 0.82 -0.91
N LEU A 180 21.34 0.98 -0.01
CA LEU A 180 22.26 2.12 -0.03
C LEU A 180 23.38 1.95 -1.08
N PRO A 181 23.97 3.05 -1.56
CA PRO A 181 23.72 4.47 -1.22
C PRO A 181 22.48 5.06 -1.87
N ALA A 182 22.23 6.37 -1.70
CA ALA A 182 21.27 7.10 -2.51
C ALA A 182 21.66 7.02 -3.99
N CYS A 183 20.65 6.93 -4.88
CA CYS A 183 20.84 6.69 -6.32
C CYS A 183 21.86 7.67 -6.92
N MET A 184 23.02 7.15 -7.30
CA MET A 184 24.16 7.94 -7.78
C MET A 184 23.84 8.65 -9.10
N GLU A 185 23.15 7.95 -10.01
CA GLU A 185 22.76 8.48 -11.31
C GLU A 185 21.74 9.62 -11.19
N ALA A 186 20.97 9.65 -10.11
CA ALA A 186 19.98 10.69 -9.83
C ALA A 186 20.55 11.90 -9.05
N GLY A 187 21.84 11.88 -8.69
CA GLY A 187 22.51 12.94 -7.94
C GLY A 187 23.08 12.52 -6.58
N GLY A 188 22.96 11.26 -6.22
CA GLY A 188 23.53 10.67 -5.00
C GLY A 188 23.08 11.35 -3.73
N TRP A 189 23.88 11.23 -2.67
CA TRP A 189 23.56 11.84 -1.36
C TRP A 189 23.41 13.35 -1.42
N ASN A 190 24.22 14.04 -2.24
CA ASN A 190 24.15 15.50 -2.36
C ASN A 190 22.82 15.95 -2.96
N GLY A 191 22.31 15.22 -3.97
CA GLY A 191 21.03 15.49 -4.57
C GLY A 191 19.87 15.25 -3.59
N LEU A 192 19.88 14.12 -2.89
CA LEU A 192 18.88 13.79 -1.87
C LEU A 192 18.87 14.81 -0.72
N GLU A 193 20.05 15.22 -0.22
CA GLU A 193 20.17 16.24 0.81
C GLU A 193 19.67 17.61 0.33
N SER A 194 19.97 18.00 -0.91
CA SER A 194 19.46 19.24 -1.53
C SER A 194 17.93 19.23 -1.60
N LEU A 195 17.33 18.12 -2.02
CA LEU A 195 15.89 17.93 -2.07
C LEU A 195 15.28 18.06 -0.66
N GLN A 196 15.84 17.35 0.32
CA GLN A 196 15.37 17.40 1.72
C GLN A 196 15.45 18.83 2.31
N LYS A 197 16.54 19.57 2.06
CA LYS A 197 16.67 20.95 2.50
C LYS A 197 15.61 21.86 1.85
N SER A 198 15.34 21.68 0.58
CA SER A 198 14.31 22.43 -0.13
C SER A 198 12.93 22.19 0.46
N LEU A 199 12.54 20.93 0.70
CA LEU A 199 11.27 20.56 1.32
C LEU A 199 11.15 21.17 2.73
N SER A 200 12.20 21.04 3.54
CA SER A 200 12.22 21.58 4.90
C SER A 200 12.07 23.11 4.94
N SER A 201 12.65 23.82 3.97
CA SER A 201 12.54 25.28 3.89
C SER A 201 11.12 25.76 3.58
N GLN A 202 10.30 24.91 2.98
CA GLN A 202 8.89 25.16 2.64
C GLN A 202 7.93 24.54 3.67
N ASN A 203 8.45 23.95 4.75
CA ASN A 203 7.67 23.24 5.77
C ASN A 203 6.88 22.04 5.21
N ASP A 204 7.39 21.43 4.15
CA ASP A 204 6.86 20.21 3.57
C ASP A 204 7.29 18.98 4.38
N LEU A 205 6.51 17.90 4.27
CA LEU A 205 6.84 16.61 4.84
C LEU A 205 7.55 15.74 3.79
N PHE A 206 8.47 14.92 4.26
CA PHE A 206 9.27 14.04 3.41
C PHE A 206 9.31 12.62 3.97
N GLY A 207 9.03 11.63 3.15
CA GLY A 207 9.11 10.22 3.46
C GLY A 207 9.82 9.45 2.36
N LEU A 208 10.69 8.55 2.76
CA LEU A 208 11.37 7.61 1.88
C LEU A 208 10.68 6.26 1.98
N HIS A 209 10.40 5.65 0.83
CA HIS A 209 9.87 4.30 0.77
C HIS A 209 10.96 3.29 1.16
N ASP A 210 10.57 2.32 1.96
CA ASP A 210 11.40 1.18 2.30
C ASP A 210 10.55 -0.09 2.38
N GLN A 211 11.12 -1.24 2.00
CA GLN A 211 10.50 -2.54 2.08
C GLN A 211 11.36 -3.46 2.95
N TYR A 212 10.75 -4.10 3.96
CA TYR A 212 11.46 -4.94 4.93
C TYR A 212 10.76 -6.31 5.12
N ARG A 213 10.31 -6.89 4.01
CA ARG A 213 9.76 -8.24 3.97
C ARG A 213 10.82 -9.27 3.57
#